data_99946960a7f4d4587f0e728958847726
#
_entry.id   99946960a7f4d4587f0e728958847726
#
_cell.length_a   1.000
_cell.length_b   1.000
_cell.length_c   1.000
_cell.angle_alpha   90.00
_cell.angle_beta   90.00
_cell.angle_gamma   90.00
#
_symmetry.space_group_name_H-M   'P 1'
#
loop_
_entity.id
_entity.type
_entity.pdbx_description
1 polymer ?
#
loop_
_entity_poly.entity_id
_entity_poly.type
_entity_poly.pdbx_seq_one_letter_code
_entity_poly.pdbx_strand_id
1 'polypeptide(L)'
;MTITIPACAEGTLRAVLLSPTHGFLAESYYEDARRDFTSLSYVTKVNGWGSFSGAVALATSPLAEHMDPNNILVIYRTPPGGAAEYIDFAGIVRRTERFVTSTDIELVQIYGREADSIINRYFIEPTAGSVNNSKTGLADDVVKGYVRDECLLDPTKVYPNFFVASDLGESATTLSRDIRYEHLAGVIKNIRDAADDFDFKITILDDLSAFQFATYEHYGLDRRIGSASPLIFSLDNRNMQMPRYWRRGYDGITRILILGGGQGLDRTVVTVENAAAEALWGFHEQTYDDREEDTPNLTSVGEGVLLERGPTSGLDFEIISANYGVEWKVGYKVSAEYAGVEADYEIEQVRVVVNSEQLESPIEAITPDLRLLELRD
;
A
#
# COMPACT_ATOMS: atom_id res chain seq x y z
N MET A 1 -4.23 5.29 19.56
CA MET A 1 -5.31 6.25 19.93
C MET A 1 -6.13 6.42 18.67
N THR A 2 -7.36 5.92 18.68
CA THR A 2 -8.22 5.94 17.48
C THR A 2 -8.77 7.35 17.33
N ILE A 3 -8.33 8.05 16.30
CA ILE A 3 -8.79 9.40 15.99
C ILE A 3 -10.08 9.25 15.20
N THR A 4 -11.18 9.70 15.77
CA THR A 4 -12.45 9.84 15.06
C THR A 4 -12.39 11.16 14.32
N ILE A 5 -12.13 11.13 13.02
CA ILE A 5 -12.34 12.30 12.17
C ILE A 5 -13.85 12.55 12.18
N PRO A 6 -14.33 13.72 12.61
CA PRO A 6 -15.75 14.02 12.49
C PRO A 6 -16.12 13.88 11.03
N ALA A 7 -17.25 13.23 10.78
CA ALA A 7 -17.78 12.97 9.44
C ALA A 7 -17.81 14.27 8.64
N CYS A 8 -16.72 14.56 7.93
CA CYS A 8 -16.70 15.62 6.95
C CYS A 8 -17.34 15.04 5.70
N ALA A 9 -18.57 15.40 5.55
CA ALA A 9 -19.40 15.30 4.35
C ALA A 9 -19.77 13.87 3.89
N GLU A 10 -20.96 13.67 3.93
CA GLU A 10 -21.91 12.76 3.32
C GLU A 10 -21.53 12.28 1.92
N GLY A 11 -20.55 11.41 1.81
CA GLY A 11 -20.37 10.56 0.64
C GLY A 11 -21.20 9.29 0.82
N THR A 12 -21.64 8.65 -0.27
CA THR A 12 -22.32 7.35 -0.20
C THR A 12 -21.37 6.22 -0.56
N LEU A 13 -21.63 5.05 0.02
CA LEU A 13 -20.94 3.79 -0.32
C LEU A 13 -21.95 2.86 -0.99
N ARG A 14 -21.49 2.12 -2.00
CA ARG A 14 -22.21 1.05 -2.66
C ARG A 14 -21.34 -0.20 -2.68
N ALA A 15 -21.89 -1.35 -2.35
CA ALA A 15 -21.15 -2.61 -2.35
C ALA A 15 -21.70 -3.56 -3.41
N VAL A 16 -20.82 -4.20 -4.15
CA VAL A 16 -21.15 -5.20 -5.18
C VAL A 16 -20.39 -6.48 -4.85
N LEU A 17 -21.08 -7.62 -4.93
CA LEU A 17 -20.48 -8.95 -4.86
C LEU A 17 -20.47 -9.60 -6.23
N LEU A 18 -19.31 -10.12 -6.60
CA LEU A 18 -19.10 -10.87 -7.84
C LEU A 18 -18.62 -12.28 -7.51
N SER A 19 -18.93 -13.22 -8.41
CA SER A 19 -18.35 -14.56 -8.38
C SER A 19 -16.82 -14.52 -8.64
N PRO A 20 -16.10 -15.60 -8.38
CA PRO A 20 -14.67 -15.68 -8.71
C PRO A 20 -14.34 -15.48 -10.20
N THR A 21 -15.34 -15.63 -11.07
CA THR A 21 -15.23 -15.41 -12.52
C THR A 21 -15.85 -14.06 -12.94
N HIS A 22 -15.98 -13.13 -11.99
CA HIS A 22 -16.51 -11.78 -12.21
C HIS A 22 -17.97 -11.70 -12.62
N GLY A 23 -18.75 -12.79 -12.49
CA GLY A 23 -20.22 -12.75 -12.67
C GLY A 23 -20.88 -12.00 -11.52
N PHE A 24 -21.79 -11.10 -11.84
CA PHE A 24 -22.59 -10.37 -10.85
C PHE A 24 -23.40 -11.34 -9.98
N LEU A 25 -23.39 -11.16 -8.67
CA LEU A 25 -24.15 -11.96 -7.70
C LEU A 25 -25.18 -11.13 -6.95
N ALA A 26 -24.75 -10.04 -6.36
CA ALA A 26 -25.60 -9.19 -5.54
C ALA A 26 -25.04 -7.78 -5.44
N GLU A 27 -25.90 -6.84 -5.11
CA GLU A 27 -25.55 -5.44 -4.92
C GLU A 27 -26.34 -4.85 -3.77
N SER A 28 -25.70 -4.05 -2.97
CA SER A 28 -26.33 -3.19 -1.99
C SER A 28 -26.53 -1.82 -2.62
N TYR A 29 -27.77 -1.56 -3.03
CA TYR A 29 -28.19 -0.26 -3.54
C TYR A 29 -28.57 0.61 -2.37
N TYR A 30 -27.67 1.48 -1.91
CA TYR A 30 -28.16 2.50 -1.01
C TYR A 30 -27.34 3.77 -1.10
N GLU A 31 -28.08 4.84 -1.03
CA GLU A 31 -27.61 6.07 -0.41
C GLU A 31 -26.88 5.76 0.91
N ASP A 32 -26.95 4.48 1.41
CA ASP A 32 -26.30 4.01 2.62
C ASP A 32 -26.03 2.48 2.62
N ALA A 33 -25.07 1.99 1.83
CA ALA A 33 -24.50 0.66 2.11
C ALA A 33 -23.95 0.57 3.56
N ARG A 34 -23.73 1.71 4.20
CA ARG A 34 -23.47 1.84 5.63
C ARG A 34 -24.52 1.20 6.52
N ARG A 35 -25.79 1.07 6.07
CA ARG A 35 -26.88 0.43 6.82
C ARG A 35 -26.95 -1.07 6.61
N ASP A 36 -26.52 -1.56 5.45
CA ASP A 36 -26.48 -3.00 5.19
C ASP A 36 -25.34 -3.69 5.94
N PHE A 37 -24.23 -2.98 6.09
CA PHE A 37 -23.14 -3.44 6.94
C PHE A 37 -23.38 -2.99 8.39
N THR A 38 -23.49 -3.93 9.30
CA THR A 38 -23.43 -3.64 10.74
C THR A 38 -22.02 -3.16 11.13
N SER A 39 -21.01 -3.67 10.43
CA SER A 39 -19.64 -3.18 10.48
C SER A 39 -18.95 -3.42 9.16
N LEU A 40 -18.13 -2.47 8.70
CA LEU A 40 -17.27 -2.61 7.52
C LEU A 40 -15.94 -1.91 7.81
N SER A 41 -14.85 -2.63 7.59
CA SER A 41 -13.51 -2.04 7.61
C SER A 41 -12.71 -2.56 6.44
N TYR A 42 -12.07 -1.67 5.71
CA TYR A 42 -11.14 -2.04 4.65
C TYR A 42 -9.92 -1.14 4.64
N VAL A 43 -8.85 -1.70 4.13
CA VAL A 43 -7.57 -1.04 3.96
C VAL A 43 -7.19 -1.18 2.50
N THR A 44 -6.96 -0.04 1.83
CA THR A 44 -6.35 -0.01 0.49
C THR A 44 -4.91 0.45 0.59
N LYS A 45 -4.03 -0.17 -0.18
CA LYS A 45 -2.58 0.05 -0.09
C LYS A 45 -1.93 0.08 -1.47
N VAL A 46 -0.91 0.93 -1.66
CA VAL A 46 -0.02 0.92 -2.82
C VAL A 46 1.18 0.03 -2.50
N ASN A 47 1.75 -0.63 -3.51
CA ASN A 47 2.94 -1.49 -3.37
C ASN A 47 2.80 -2.63 -2.35
N GLY A 48 1.57 -3.08 -2.15
CA GLY A 48 1.23 -4.12 -1.20
C GLY A 48 -0.25 -4.44 -1.25
N TRP A 49 -0.76 -5.10 -0.23
CA TRP A 49 -2.19 -5.43 -0.16
C TRP A 49 -2.75 -5.13 1.22
N GLY A 50 -3.94 -4.57 1.20
CA GLY A 50 -4.74 -4.36 2.37
C GLY A 50 -5.57 -5.60 2.75
N SER A 51 -6.44 -5.41 3.72
CA SER A 51 -7.38 -6.41 4.19
C SER A 51 -8.74 -5.77 4.40
N PHE A 52 -9.78 -6.59 4.47
CA PHE A 52 -11.10 -6.12 4.85
C PHE A 52 -11.82 -7.10 5.76
N SER A 53 -12.75 -6.58 6.51
CA SER A 53 -13.75 -7.33 7.26
C SER A 53 -15.08 -6.60 7.18
N GLY A 54 -16.17 -7.35 7.16
CA GLY A 54 -17.50 -6.78 7.15
C GLY A 54 -18.51 -7.77 7.73
N ALA A 55 -19.57 -7.25 8.32
CA ALA A 55 -20.70 -8.05 8.81
C ALA A 55 -22.00 -7.47 8.29
N VAL A 56 -22.92 -8.33 7.86
CA VAL A 56 -24.25 -7.97 7.39
C VAL A 56 -25.31 -8.83 8.09
N ALA A 57 -26.50 -8.29 8.27
CA ALA A 57 -27.63 -9.05 8.80
C ALA A 57 -28.19 -9.99 7.73
N LEU A 58 -28.31 -11.28 8.06
CA LEU A 58 -28.79 -12.30 7.11
C LEU A 58 -30.21 -11.99 6.59
N ALA A 59 -31.06 -11.49 7.46
CA ALA A 59 -32.48 -11.27 7.14
C ALA A 59 -32.73 -10.06 6.23
N THR A 60 -31.84 -9.09 6.16
CA THR A 60 -32.10 -7.79 5.52
C THR A 60 -31.15 -7.44 4.40
N SER A 61 -29.93 -7.98 4.40
CA SER A 61 -28.93 -7.64 3.38
C SER A 61 -28.99 -8.58 2.17
N PRO A 62 -29.10 -8.05 0.94
CA PRO A 62 -29.04 -8.86 -0.28
C PRO A 62 -27.66 -9.51 -0.49
N LEU A 63 -26.63 -9.02 0.18
CA LEU A 63 -25.26 -9.55 0.08
C LEU A 63 -25.08 -10.85 0.86
N ALA A 64 -25.88 -11.06 1.92
CA ALA A 64 -25.62 -12.09 2.92
C ALA A 64 -25.54 -13.53 2.36
N GLU A 65 -26.38 -13.86 1.37
CA GLU A 65 -26.42 -15.20 0.75
C GLU A 65 -25.23 -15.47 -0.19
N HIS A 66 -24.51 -14.42 -0.56
CA HIS A 66 -23.41 -14.48 -1.55
C HIS A 66 -22.03 -14.18 -0.96
N MET A 67 -21.92 -14.11 0.36
CA MET A 67 -20.64 -13.86 1.07
C MET A 67 -19.78 -15.12 1.22
N ASP A 68 -19.57 -15.83 0.12
CA ASP A 68 -18.80 -17.07 0.08
C ASP A 68 -17.29 -16.83 -0.15
N PRO A 69 -16.42 -17.74 0.30
CA PRO A 69 -15.00 -17.66 0.00
C PRO A 69 -14.72 -17.61 -1.50
N ASN A 70 -13.72 -16.81 -1.87
CA ASN A 70 -13.30 -16.44 -3.22
C ASN A 70 -14.25 -15.51 -4.00
N ASN A 71 -15.45 -15.18 -3.51
CA ASN A 71 -16.23 -14.11 -4.09
C ASN A 71 -15.49 -12.76 -3.92
N ILE A 72 -15.79 -11.83 -4.81
CA ILE A 72 -15.11 -10.53 -4.89
C ILE A 72 -16.06 -9.49 -4.32
N LEU A 73 -15.58 -8.74 -3.32
CA LEU A 73 -16.27 -7.56 -2.79
C LEU A 73 -15.70 -6.32 -3.45
N VAL A 74 -16.54 -5.53 -4.09
CA VAL A 74 -16.19 -4.22 -4.65
C VAL A 74 -16.94 -3.15 -3.90
N ILE A 75 -16.24 -2.15 -3.40
CA ILE A 75 -16.80 -0.98 -2.73
C ILE A 75 -16.64 0.23 -3.63
N TYR A 76 -17.75 0.83 -3.97
CA TYR A 76 -17.82 2.11 -4.65
C TYR A 76 -18.03 3.23 -3.64
N ARG A 77 -17.43 4.36 -3.94
CA ARG A 77 -17.61 5.59 -3.19
C ARG A 77 -18.10 6.71 -4.10
N THR A 78 -19.15 7.39 -3.69
CA THR A 78 -19.54 8.69 -4.26
C THR A 78 -19.09 9.74 -3.26
N PRO A 79 -18.07 10.55 -3.59
CA PRO A 79 -17.63 11.63 -2.71
C PRO A 79 -18.70 12.70 -2.53
N PRO A 80 -18.60 13.52 -1.47
CA PRO A 80 -19.54 14.65 -1.29
C PRO A 80 -19.41 15.69 -2.40
N GLY A 81 -20.45 16.52 -2.56
CA GLY A 81 -20.44 17.62 -3.53
C GLY A 81 -20.75 17.25 -4.97
N GLY A 82 -21.26 16.01 -5.23
CA GLY A 82 -21.69 15.58 -6.57
C GLY A 82 -20.56 15.13 -7.48
N ALA A 83 -19.41 14.77 -6.92
CA ALA A 83 -18.33 14.13 -7.66
C ALA A 83 -18.76 12.74 -8.16
N ALA A 84 -18.15 12.29 -9.26
CA ALA A 84 -18.45 10.99 -9.85
C ALA A 84 -18.13 9.84 -8.88
N GLU A 85 -18.97 8.81 -8.89
CA GLU A 85 -18.70 7.54 -8.20
C GLU A 85 -17.43 6.89 -8.76
N TYR A 86 -16.65 6.26 -7.89
CA TYR A 86 -15.46 5.51 -8.28
C TYR A 86 -15.30 4.25 -7.42
N ILE A 87 -14.52 3.29 -7.90
CA ILE A 87 -14.16 2.09 -7.15
C ILE A 87 -13.10 2.47 -6.12
N ASP A 88 -13.46 2.40 -4.84
CA ASP A 88 -12.59 2.74 -3.72
C ASP A 88 -11.81 1.52 -3.21
N PHE A 89 -12.41 0.34 -3.32
CA PHE A 89 -11.80 -0.90 -2.86
C PHE A 89 -12.31 -2.10 -3.67
N ALA A 90 -11.43 -3.06 -3.93
CA ALA A 90 -11.78 -4.38 -4.45
C ALA A 90 -10.98 -5.46 -3.71
N GLY A 91 -11.68 -6.46 -3.17
CA GLY A 91 -11.06 -7.50 -2.37
C GLY A 91 -11.71 -8.87 -2.53
N ILE A 92 -10.98 -9.91 -2.14
CA ILE A 92 -11.39 -11.31 -2.28
C ILE A 92 -11.73 -11.86 -0.90
N VAL A 93 -12.94 -12.38 -0.74
CA VAL A 93 -13.40 -13.03 0.49
C VAL A 93 -12.57 -14.29 0.74
N ARG A 94 -12.04 -14.44 1.96
CA ARG A 94 -11.18 -15.57 2.33
C ARG A 94 -11.75 -16.41 3.47
N ARG A 95 -12.62 -15.83 4.27
CA ARG A 95 -13.27 -16.47 5.41
C ARG A 95 -14.67 -15.91 5.57
N THR A 96 -15.62 -16.78 5.86
CA THR A 96 -17.01 -16.44 6.16
C THR A 96 -17.41 -17.11 7.45
N GLU A 97 -18.15 -16.40 8.29
CA GLU A 97 -18.72 -16.91 9.55
C GLU A 97 -20.18 -16.52 9.64
N ARG A 98 -21.01 -17.41 10.17
CA ARG A 98 -22.41 -17.13 10.53
C ARG A 98 -22.57 -17.33 12.03
N PHE A 99 -23.17 -16.35 12.67
CA PHE A 99 -23.44 -16.42 14.11
C PHE A 99 -24.64 -15.57 14.49
N VAL A 100 -25.20 -15.86 15.66
CA VAL A 100 -26.30 -15.10 16.24
C VAL A 100 -25.77 -14.19 17.34
N THR A 101 -26.15 -12.93 17.31
CA THR A 101 -25.78 -11.95 18.34
C THR A 101 -26.57 -12.18 19.64
N SER A 102 -26.18 -11.52 20.71
CA SER A 102 -26.92 -11.52 21.99
C SER A 102 -28.32 -10.91 21.90
N THR A 103 -28.63 -10.24 20.80
CA THR A 103 -29.94 -9.65 20.49
C THR A 103 -30.74 -10.46 19.48
N ASP A 104 -30.40 -11.75 19.29
CA ASP A 104 -31.04 -12.70 18.37
C ASP A 104 -31.00 -12.26 16.88
N ILE A 105 -30.04 -11.43 16.49
CA ILE A 105 -29.82 -11.07 15.08
C ILE A 105 -28.79 -12.02 14.50
N GLU A 106 -29.16 -12.70 13.41
CA GLU A 106 -28.23 -13.56 12.67
C GLU A 106 -27.38 -12.72 11.71
N LEU A 107 -26.05 -12.80 11.85
CA LEU A 107 -25.07 -12.07 11.07
C LEU A 107 -24.21 -13.03 10.21
N VAL A 108 -23.86 -12.55 9.03
CA VAL A 108 -22.80 -13.11 8.19
C VAL A 108 -21.62 -12.17 8.24
N GLN A 109 -20.50 -12.66 8.74
CA GLN A 109 -19.24 -11.91 8.82
C GLN A 109 -18.23 -12.49 7.82
N ILE A 110 -17.58 -11.59 7.11
CA ILE A 110 -16.55 -11.92 6.12
C ILE A 110 -15.22 -11.27 6.48
N TYR A 111 -14.16 -11.93 6.05
CA TYR A 111 -12.80 -11.45 6.09
C TYR A 111 -12.14 -11.72 4.75
N GLY A 112 -11.30 -10.80 4.31
CA GLY A 112 -10.61 -10.98 3.05
C GLY A 112 -9.39 -10.08 2.90
N ARG A 113 -8.85 -10.12 1.71
CA ARG A 113 -7.68 -9.31 1.33
C ARG A 113 -7.97 -8.54 0.05
N GLU A 114 -7.36 -7.40 -0.09
CA GLU A 114 -7.36 -6.59 -1.31
C GLU A 114 -6.89 -7.41 -2.52
N ALA A 115 -7.29 -7.01 -3.72
CA ALA A 115 -6.98 -7.70 -4.98
C ALA A 115 -5.48 -7.91 -5.20
N ASP A 116 -4.64 -6.99 -4.73
CA ASP A 116 -3.18 -7.09 -4.80
C ASP A 116 -2.64 -8.37 -4.14
N SER A 117 -3.40 -8.99 -3.23
CA SER A 117 -3.04 -10.29 -2.64
C SER A 117 -3.07 -11.47 -3.63
N ILE A 118 -3.55 -11.29 -4.86
CA ILE A 118 -3.52 -12.33 -5.91
C ILE A 118 -2.09 -12.80 -6.12
N ILE A 119 -1.13 -11.89 -6.29
CA ILE A 119 0.28 -12.22 -6.52
C ILE A 119 0.92 -12.96 -5.33
N ASN A 120 0.34 -12.87 -4.15
CA ASN A 120 0.83 -13.58 -2.96
C ASN A 120 0.51 -15.09 -2.96
N ARG A 121 -0.09 -15.62 -4.02
CA ARG A 121 -0.45 -17.05 -4.14
C ARG A 121 0.56 -17.84 -4.95
N TYR A 122 1.54 -17.18 -5.56
CA TYR A 122 2.41 -17.74 -6.58
C TYR A 122 3.86 -17.77 -6.14
N PHE A 123 4.56 -18.77 -6.63
CA PHE A 123 6.02 -18.88 -6.58
C PHE A 123 6.55 -18.83 -7.99
N ILE A 124 7.69 -18.16 -8.19
CA ILE A 124 8.38 -18.10 -9.49
C ILE A 124 9.06 -19.43 -9.76
N GLU A 125 8.64 -20.10 -10.83
CA GLU A 125 9.23 -21.35 -11.28
C GLU A 125 10.29 -21.11 -12.35
N PRO A 126 11.31 -22.00 -12.44
CA PRO A 126 12.27 -21.95 -13.53
C PRO A 126 11.60 -22.07 -14.89
N THR A 127 12.08 -21.31 -15.86
CA THR A 127 11.63 -21.46 -17.24
C THR A 127 12.01 -22.86 -17.78
N ALA A 128 11.15 -23.46 -18.57
CA ALA A 128 11.37 -24.80 -19.12
C ALA A 128 12.74 -24.93 -19.77
N GLY A 129 13.54 -25.90 -19.31
CA GLY A 129 14.91 -26.12 -19.78
C GLY A 129 15.98 -25.21 -19.16
N SER A 130 15.64 -24.35 -18.23
CA SER A 130 16.56 -23.49 -17.50
C SER A 130 16.61 -23.84 -16.00
N VAL A 131 17.67 -23.41 -15.32
CA VAL A 131 17.78 -23.54 -13.86
C VAL A 131 16.98 -22.47 -13.17
N ASN A 132 16.82 -21.29 -13.77
CA ASN A 132 16.17 -20.12 -13.22
C ASN A 132 15.12 -19.56 -14.22
N ASN A 133 14.25 -18.69 -13.74
CA ASN A 133 13.50 -17.76 -14.55
C ASN A 133 14.29 -16.44 -14.59
N SER A 134 14.99 -16.20 -15.71
CA SER A 134 15.89 -15.07 -15.87
C SER A 134 15.20 -13.96 -16.63
N LYS A 135 15.24 -12.72 -16.09
CA LYS A 135 14.69 -11.53 -16.76
C LYS A 135 15.68 -10.37 -16.65
N THR A 136 15.79 -9.62 -17.76
CA THR A 136 16.62 -8.41 -17.85
C THR A 136 15.83 -7.33 -18.56
N GLY A 137 15.83 -6.12 -18.04
CA GLY A 137 15.11 -4.98 -18.61
C GLY A 137 14.87 -3.90 -17.57
N LEU A 138 13.95 -3.00 -17.88
CA LEU A 138 13.47 -2.00 -16.91
C LEU A 138 12.75 -2.71 -15.76
N ALA A 139 12.91 -2.19 -14.53
CA ALA A 139 12.48 -2.88 -13.32
C ALA A 139 10.99 -3.21 -13.32
N ASP A 140 10.14 -2.28 -13.76
CA ASP A 140 8.71 -2.47 -13.85
C ASP A 140 8.31 -3.52 -14.90
N ASP A 141 9.00 -3.57 -16.06
CA ASP A 141 8.77 -4.57 -17.11
C ASP A 141 9.21 -5.96 -16.66
N VAL A 142 10.32 -6.06 -15.92
CA VAL A 142 10.78 -7.31 -15.31
C VAL A 142 9.74 -7.84 -14.33
N VAL A 143 9.16 -6.99 -13.49
CA VAL A 143 8.08 -7.35 -12.57
C VAL A 143 6.85 -7.85 -13.32
N LYS A 144 6.38 -7.11 -14.33
CA LYS A 144 5.24 -7.55 -15.20
C LYS A 144 5.53 -8.88 -15.88
N GLY A 145 6.78 -9.10 -16.29
CA GLY A 145 7.23 -10.34 -16.89
C GLY A 145 7.05 -11.56 -15.97
N TYR A 146 7.45 -11.44 -14.68
CA TYR A 146 7.22 -12.50 -13.70
C TYR A 146 5.73 -12.73 -13.42
N VAL A 147 4.93 -11.66 -13.31
CA VAL A 147 3.49 -11.79 -13.13
C VAL A 147 2.82 -12.50 -14.32
N ARG A 148 3.23 -12.19 -15.57
CA ARG A 148 2.70 -12.89 -16.77
C ARG A 148 3.04 -14.36 -16.75
N ASP A 149 4.29 -14.71 -16.46
CA ASP A 149 4.73 -16.11 -16.47
C ASP A 149 3.91 -16.93 -15.48
N GLU A 150 3.76 -16.46 -14.23
CA GLU A 150 3.17 -17.24 -13.16
C GLU A 150 1.64 -17.18 -13.12
N CYS A 151 1.05 -16.04 -13.46
CA CYS A 151 -0.40 -15.83 -13.34
C CYS A 151 -1.19 -16.07 -14.63
N LEU A 152 -0.54 -16.04 -15.81
CA LEU A 152 -1.22 -16.12 -17.10
C LEU A 152 -0.74 -17.26 -18.00
N LEU A 153 0.57 -17.53 -18.04
CA LEU A 153 1.13 -18.46 -19.04
C LEU A 153 1.12 -19.91 -18.61
N ASP A 154 1.20 -20.19 -17.32
CA ASP A 154 1.05 -21.54 -16.81
C ASP A 154 -0.44 -21.93 -16.74
N PRO A 155 -0.94 -22.81 -17.61
CA PRO A 155 -2.37 -23.15 -17.67
C PRO A 155 -2.89 -23.83 -16.38
N THR A 156 -2.00 -24.31 -15.51
CA THR A 156 -2.37 -24.93 -14.23
C THR A 156 -2.54 -23.93 -13.11
N LYS A 157 -2.08 -22.68 -13.31
CA LYS A 157 -2.05 -21.63 -12.29
C LYS A 157 -2.84 -20.37 -12.67
N VAL A 158 -3.42 -20.30 -13.87
CA VAL A 158 -4.14 -19.11 -14.36
C VAL A 158 -5.17 -18.62 -13.35
N TYR A 159 -5.06 -17.34 -12.98
CA TYR A 159 -6.12 -16.68 -12.24
C TYR A 159 -7.24 -16.25 -13.22
N PRO A 160 -8.51 -16.61 -12.94
CA PRO A 160 -9.62 -16.26 -13.82
C PRO A 160 -9.75 -14.73 -14.01
N ASN A 161 -9.96 -14.29 -15.24
CA ASN A 161 -10.19 -12.90 -15.58
C ASN A 161 -9.12 -11.97 -14.94
N PHE A 162 -7.87 -12.26 -15.24
CA PHE A 162 -6.73 -11.48 -14.77
C PHE A 162 -5.87 -11.07 -15.98
N PHE A 163 -5.42 -9.82 -15.99
CA PHE A 163 -4.58 -9.27 -17.06
C PHE A 163 -3.35 -8.59 -16.45
N VAL A 164 -2.31 -8.48 -17.26
CA VAL A 164 -1.13 -7.66 -16.96
C VAL A 164 -1.10 -6.54 -17.99
N ALA A 165 -0.97 -5.32 -17.52
CA ALA A 165 -0.85 -4.14 -18.38
C ALA A 165 0.35 -4.24 -19.34
N SER A 166 0.32 -3.48 -20.41
CA SER A 166 1.41 -3.40 -21.39
C SER A 166 2.69 -2.87 -20.73
N ASP A 167 3.83 -3.25 -21.30
CA ASP A 167 5.13 -2.72 -20.90
C ASP A 167 5.25 -1.29 -21.44
N LEU A 168 5.29 -0.31 -20.53
CA LEU A 168 5.38 1.11 -20.84
C LEU A 168 6.73 1.72 -20.43
N GLY A 169 7.54 0.98 -19.65
CA GLY A 169 8.83 1.44 -19.16
C GLY A 169 8.67 2.59 -18.17
N GLU A 170 7.87 2.38 -17.12
CA GLU A 170 7.61 3.38 -16.09
C GLU A 170 8.82 3.60 -15.17
N SER A 171 9.68 2.58 -15.01
CA SER A 171 10.93 2.66 -14.27
C SER A 171 12.08 3.12 -15.15
N ALA A 172 12.97 3.95 -14.63
CA ALA A 172 14.25 4.29 -15.26
C ALA A 172 15.35 3.28 -14.94
N THR A 173 15.16 2.45 -13.91
CA THR A 173 16.14 1.49 -13.40
C THR A 173 16.15 0.22 -14.24
N THR A 174 17.33 -0.13 -14.78
CA THR A 174 17.53 -1.41 -15.48
C THR A 174 18.18 -2.41 -14.53
N LEU A 175 17.65 -3.64 -14.51
CA LEU A 175 18.19 -4.71 -13.69
C LEU A 175 18.15 -6.06 -14.42
N SER A 176 18.93 -7.00 -13.88
CA SER A 176 18.88 -8.43 -14.26
C SER A 176 18.61 -9.26 -13.00
N ARG A 177 17.71 -10.22 -13.09
CA ARG A 177 17.35 -11.10 -11.97
C ARG A 177 17.21 -12.54 -12.46
N ASP A 178 17.77 -13.43 -11.69
CA ASP A 178 17.75 -14.89 -11.86
C ASP A 178 17.02 -15.49 -10.66
N ILE A 179 15.73 -15.77 -10.81
CA ILE A 179 14.85 -16.18 -9.71
C ILE A 179 14.44 -17.63 -9.86
N ARG A 180 14.31 -18.33 -8.73
CA ARG A 180 13.78 -19.68 -8.72
C ARG A 180 13.19 -20.03 -7.34
N TYR A 181 11.95 -20.55 -7.35
CA TYR A 181 11.21 -20.99 -6.17
C TYR A 181 11.07 -19.94 -5.06
N GLU A 182 11.16 -18.66 -5.46
CA GLU A 182 10.89 -17.54 -4.57
C GLU A 182 9.43 -17.10 -4.68
N HIS A 183 8.95 -16.49 -3.63
CA HIS A 183 7.59 -16.00 -3.53
C HIS A 183 7.40 -14.77 -4.44
N LEU A 184 6.46 -14.84 -5.40
CA LEU A 184 6.28 -13.80 -6.42
C LEU A 184 6.10 -12.41 -5.80
N ALA A 185 5.21 -12.27 -4.81
CA ALA A 185 4.97 -10.99 -4.17
C ALA A 185 6.21 -10.43 -3.43
N GLY A 186 7.01 -11.31 -2.83
CA GLY A 186 8.27 -10.92 -2.19
C GLY A 186 9.29 -10.40 -3.21
N VAL A 187 9.43 -11.07 -4.34
CA VAL A 187 10.34 -10.66 -5.43
C VAL A 187 9.90 -9.32 -6.01
N ILE A 188 8.61 -9.13 -6.28
CA ILE A 188 8.06 -7.87 -6.80
C ILE A 188 8.39 -6.72 -5.84
N LYS A 189 8.13 -6.93 -4.55
CA LYS A 189 8.42 -5.92 -3.54
C LYS A 189 9.92 -5.61 -3.46
N ASN A 190 10.78 -6.61 -3.44
CA ASN A 190 12.24 -6.41 -3.39
C ASN A 190 12.76 -5.66 -4.61
N ILE A 191 12.22 -5.94 -5.81
CA ILE A 191 12.59 -5.21 -7.03
C ILE A 191 12.12 -3.76 -6.95
N ARG A 192 10.88 -3.52 -6.52
CA ARG A 192 10.32 -2.18 -6.33
C ARG A 192 11.11 -1.38 -5.31
N ASP A 193 11.40 -1.95 -4.16
CA ASP A 193 12.13 -1.27 -3.09
C ASP A 193 13.59 -0.96 -3.48
N ALA A 194 14.21 -1.79 -4.34
CA ALA A 194 15.55 -1.56 -4.86
C ALA A 194 15.59 -0.51 -5.98
N ALA A 195 14.56 -0.42 -6.81
CA ALA A 195 14.46 0.56 -7.88
C ALA A 195 13.95 1.93 -7.35
N ASP A 196 12.97 1.90 -6.44
CA ASP A 196 12.28 3.05 -5.80
C ASP A 196 11.79 4.14 -6.78
N ASP A 197 11.53 3.75 -8.03
CA ASP A 197 11.14 4.66 -9.12
C ASP A 197 9.88 4.24 -9.86
N PHE A 198 9.14 3.25 -9.34
CA PHE A 198 7.83 2.86 -9.86
C PHE A 198 6.94 2.32 -8.74
N ASP A 199 5.64 2.36 -8.96
CA ASP A 199 4.63 1.76 -8.09
C ASP A 199 3.91 0.64 -8.82
N PHE A 200 3.28 -0.27 -8.08
CA PHE A 200 2.40 -1.29 -8.64
C PHE A 200 1.06 -1.38 -7.90
N LYS A 201 0.03 -1.76 -8.63
CA LYS A 201 -1.32 -1.97 -8.10
C LYS A 201 -2.09 -3.02 -8.92
N ILE A 202 -2.95 -3.80 -8.26
CA ILE A 202 -3.97 -4.60 -8.92
C ILE A 202 -5.32 -3.90 -8.72
N THR A 203 -5.92 -3.48 -9.82
CA THR A 203 -7.23 -2.83 -9.83
C THR A 203 -8.24 -3.72 -10.53
N ILE A 204 -9.51 -3.59 -10.17
CA ILE A 204 -10.59 -4.16 -10.98
C ILE A 204 -10.95 -3.16 -12.07
N LEU A 205 -11.24 -3.64 -13.28
CA LEU A 205 -11.66 -2.78 -14.38
C LEU A 205 -13.02 -2.14 -14.08
N ASP A 206 -13.29 -0.96 -14.66
CA ASP A 206 -14.51 -0.20 -14.41
C ASP A 206 -15.80 -0.97 -14.78
N ASP A 207 -15.71 -1.88 -15.76
CA ASP A 207 -16.80 -2.78 -16.15
C ASP A 207 -16.91 -4.04 -15.29
N LEU A 208 -16.06 -4.15 -14.26
CA LEU A 208 -15.97 -5.28 -13.34
C LEU A 208 -15.57 -6.62 -13.98
N SER A 209 -15.20 -6.63 -15.24
CA SER A 209 -14.96 -7.86 -16.03
C SER A 209 -13.70 -8.62 -15.62
N ALA A 210 -12.71 -7.93 -15.05
CA ALA A 210 -11.41 -8.50 -14.73
C ALA A 210 -10.60 -7.69 -13.73
N PHE A 211 -9.59 -8.33 -13.14
CA PHE A 211 -8.49 -7.66 -12.45
C PHE A 211 -7.33 -7.35 -13.41
N GLN A 212 -6.66 -6.22 -13.20
CA GLN A 212 -5.48 -5.83 -13.95
C GLN A 212 -4.31 -5.51 -13.01
N PHE A 213 -3.19 -6.20 -13.19
CA PHE A 213 -1.90 -5.78 -12.61
C PHE A 213 -1.27 -4.72 -13.49
N ALA A 214 -0.94 -3.59 -12.93
CA ALA A 214 -0.26 -2.49 -13.64
C ALA A 214 0.86 -1.90 -12.78
N THR A 215 1.84 -1.31 -13.45
CA THR A 215 2.89 -0.48 -12.85
C THR A 215 2.68 0.96 -13.30
N TYR A 216 3.21 1.89 -12.54
CA TYR A 216 3.08 3.33 -12.71
C TYR A 216 4.40 3.99 -12.32
N GLU A 217 4.83 5.03 -12.99
CA GLU A 217 5.89 5.91 -12.49
C GLU A 217 5.55 6.40 -11.08
N HIS A 218 4.28 6.71 -10.87
CA HIS A 218 3.72 6.99 -9.57
C HIS A 218 2.22 6.70 -9.56
N TYR A 219 1.74 5.93 -8.56
CA TYR A 219 0.31 5.67 -8.41
C TYR A 219 -0.35 6.84 -7.68
N GLY A 220 -1.26 7.56 -8.38
CA GLY A 220 -1.98 8.70 -7.84
C GLY A 220 -1.45 10.04 -8.37
N LEU A 221 -1.83 11.13 -7.73
CA LEU A 221 -1.47 12.48 -8.15
C LEU A 221 -0.34 13.04 -7.29
N ASP A 222 0.60 13.69 -7.93
CA ASP A 222 1.57 14.55 -7.22
C ASP A 222 0.92 15.89 -6.92
N ARG A 223 0.64 16.13 -5.64
CA ARG A 223 0.05 17.35 -5.10
C ARG A 223 0.95 18.03 -4.08
N ARG A 224 2.25 17.82 -4.18
CA ARG A 224 3.24 18.51 -3.35
C ARG A 224 3.35 19.99 -3.70
N ILE A 225 3.99 20.74 -2.84
CA ILE A 225 4.38 22.14 -3.11
C ILE A 225 5.16 22.20 -4.43
N GLY A 226 4.74 23.10 -5.34
CA GLY A 226 5.31 23.22 -6.68
C GLY A 226 4.56 22.47 -7.78
N SER A 227 3.63 21.55 -7.44
CA SER A 227 2.76 20.92 -8.43
C SER A 227 1.67 21.87 -8.96
N ALA A 228 0.99 21.46 -10.02
CA ALA A 228 -0.09 22.28 -10.63
C ALA A 228 -1.32 22.48 -9.72
N SER A 229 -1.54 21.57 -8.76
CA SER A 229 -2.65 21.63 -7.81
C SER A 229 -2.20 21.12 -6.44
N PRO A 230 -1.41 21.91 -5.69
CA PRO A 230 -0.85 21.44 -4.43
C PRO A 230 -1.91 21.23 -3.36
N LEU A 231 -1.71 20.21 -2.53
CA LEU A 231 -2.42 19.99 -1.29
C LEU A 231 -1.41 20.06 -0.14
N ILE A 232 -1.54 21.13 0.66
CA ILE A 232 -0.64 21.41 1.77
C ILE A 232 -1.45 21.28 3.06
N PHE A 233 -1.07 20.32 3.89
CA PHE A 233 -1.61 20.19 5.24
C PHE A 233 -0.90 21.17 6.17
N SER A 234 -1.67 22.09 6.76
CA SER A 234 -1.14 23.09 7.71
C SER A 234 -2.24 23.57 8.66
N LEU A 235 -1.81 24.17 9.78
CA LEU A 235 -2.75 24.83 10.68
C LEU A 235 -3.43 26.04 10.03
N ASP A 236 -2.71 26.74 9.16
CA ASP A 236 -3.21 27.92 8.45
C ASP A 236 -4.31 27.55 7.44
N ASN A 237 -4.16 26.42 6.77
CA ASN A 237 -5.17 25.86 5.87
C ASN A 237 -6.34 25.19 6.61
N ARG A 238 -6.26 25.04 7.93
CA ARG A 238 -7.26 24.41 8.80
C ARG A 238 -7.63 22.98 8.37
N ASN A 239 -6.70 22.27 7.76
CA ASN A 239 -6.85 20.89 7.31
C ASN A 239 -5.91 19.92 8.05
N MET A 240 -5.20 20.43 9.07
CA MET A 240 -4.30 19.70 9.95
C MET A 240 -4.66 19.99 11.42
N GLN A 241 -4.59 18.96 12.25
CA GLN A 241 -4.64 19.13 13.72
C GLN A 241 -3.58 18.29 14.41
N MET A 242 -3.27 18.65 15.66
CA MET A 242 -2.29 17.99 16.53
C MET A 242 -0.91 17.77 15.87
N PRO A 243 -0.35 18.73 15.12
CA PRO A 243 0.95 18.55 14.52
C PRO A 243 2.02 18.38 15.58
N ARG A 244 2.94 17.45 15.33
CA ARG A 244 4.07 17.16 16.20
C ARG A 244 5.33 16.93 15.37
N TYR A 245 6.20 17.93 15.34
CA TYR A 245 7.55 17.76 14.82
C TYR A 245 8.43 17.09 15.87
N TRP A 246 9.18 16.07 15.45
CA TRP A 246 10.06 15.34 16.35
C TRP A 246 11.39 14.99 15.67
N ARG A 247 12.44 14.91 16.49
CA ARG A 247 13.76 14.43 16.10
C ARG A 247 14.17 13.32 17.05
N ARG A 248 14.73 12.25 16.52
CA ARG A 248 15.12 11.06 17.26
C ARG A 248 16.51 10.60 16.86
N GLY A 249 17.45 10.59 17.80
CA GLY A 249 18.83 10.18 17.57
C GLY A 249 19.37 9.22 18.65
N TYR A 250 18.50 8.60 19.47
CA TYR A 250 18.94 7.76 20.59
C TYR A 250 19.94 6.68 20.20
N ASP A 251 19.60 5.87 19.20
CA ASP A 251 20.39 4.76 18.72
C ASP A 251 20.85 5.01 17.27
N GLY A 252 20.69 6.26 16.79
CA GLY A 252 21.01 6.64 15.42
C GLY A 252 22.51 6.63 15.18
N ILE A 253 22.97 5.80 14.25
CA ILE A 253 24.38 5.76 13.85
C ILE A 253 24.69 6.84 12.82
N THR A 254 25.85 7.47 12.95
CA THR A 254 26.32 8.51 12.02
C THR A 254 27.49 8.04 11.16
N ARG A 255 28.10 6.91 11.55
CA ARG A 255 29.20 6.24 10.83
C ARG A 255 29.08 4.74 10.95
N ILE A 256 29.44 4.02 9.88
CA ILE A 256 29.48 2.57 9.87
C ILE A 256 30.76 2.04 9.23
N LEU A 257 31.32 1.01 9.84
CA LEU A 257 32.41 0.22 9.29
C LEU A 257 31.83 -1.06 8.71
N ILE A 258 31.85 -1.19 7.40
CA ILE A 258 31.42 -2.40 6.71
C ILE A 258 32.62 -3.34 6.62
N LEU A 259 32.47 -4.52 7.18
CA LEU A 259 33.49 -5.53 7.27
C LEU A 259 33.25 -6.58 6.18
N GLY A 260 33.91 -6.40 5.04
CA GLY A 260 33.83 -7.29 3.88
C GLY A 260 34.63 -8.59 4.01
N GLY A 261 34.94 -9.20 2.88
CA GLY A 261 35.71 -10.46 2.79
C GLY A 261 37.14 -10.34 3.29
N GLY A 262 37.81 -11.48 3.46
CA GLY A 262 39.16 -11.58 3.97
C GLY A 262 39.28 -11.90 5.47
N GLN A 263 40.47 -12.10 5.97
CA GLN A 263 40.77 -12.39 7.39
C GLN A 263 41.94 -11.58 7.90
N GLY A 264 41.87 -11.16 9.15
CA GLY A 264 42.96 -10.43 9.81
C GLY A 264 43.28 -9.12 9.09
N LEU A 265 44.56 -8.94 8.70
CA LEU A 265 45.04 -7.75 8.00
C LEU A 265 44.57 -7.68 6.53
N ASP A 266 44.15 -8.78 5.96
CA ASP A 266 43.67 -8.86 4.57
C ASP A 266 42.15 -8.61 4.46
N ARG A 267 41.48 -8.33 5.58
CA ARG A 267 40.09 -8.04 5.60
C ARG A 267 39.78 -6.68 4.98
N THR A 268 38.88 -6.65 3.99
CA THR A 268 38.38 -5.40 3.44
C THR A 268 37.49 -4.68 4.45
N VAL A 269 37.78 -3.41 4.70
CA VAL A 269 36.95 -2.56 5.56
C VAL A 269 36.65 -1.28 4.80
N VAL A 270 35.35 -0.97 4.68
CA VAL A 270 34.89 0.28 4.08
C VAL A 270 34.18 1.10 5.16
N THR A 271 34.56 2.37 5.26
CA THR A 271 33.90 3.32 6.17
C THR A 271 32.92 4.18 5.37
N VAL A 272 31.70 4.24 5.83
CA VAL A 272 30.67 5.13 5.29
C VAL A 272 30.18 6.04 6.42
N GLU A 273 30.04 7.34 6.14
CA GLU A 273 29.66 8.33 7.13
C GLU A 273 28.58 9.29 6.60
N ASN A 274 27.70 9.72 7.48
CA ASN A 274 26.77 10.80 7.25
C ASN A 274 27.27 12.03 8.03
N ALA A 275 28.08 12.85 7.38
CA ALA A 275 28.71 14.03 8.00
C ALA A 275 27.68 15.06 8.49
N ALA A 276 26.53 15.20 7.82
CA ALA A 276 25.46 16.11 8.23
C ALA A 276 24.80 15.60 9.54
N ALA A 277 24.51 14.31 9.62
CA ALA A 277 23.98 13.70 10.84
C ALA A 277 25.02 13.77 11.98
N GLU A 278 26.31 13.53 11.70
CA GLU A 278 27.36 13.62 12.70
C GLU A 278 27.51 15.04 13.27
N ALA A 279 27.40 16.06 12.41
CA ALA A 279 27.47 17.46 12.85
C ALA A 279 26.29 17.83 13.80
N LEU A 280 25.13 17.26 13.60
CA LEU A 280 23.93 17.55 14.40
C LEU A 280 23.82 16.69 15.67
N TRP A 281 24.14 15.39 15.56
CA TRP A 281 23.88 14.38 16.60
C TRP A 281 25.15 13.89 17.31
N GLY A 282 26.32 14.24 16.80
CA GLY A 282 27.60 13.74 17.27
C GLY A 282 28.00 12.42 16.65
N PHE A 283 29.19 11.99 16.99
CA PHE A 283 29.80 10.76 16.47
C PHE A 283 29.18 9.52 17.13
N HIS A 284 28.63 8.62 16.30
CA HIS A 284 28.15 7.33 16.74
C HIS A 284 28.47 6.27 15.68
N GLU A 285 29.43 5.38 15.98
CA GLU A 285 29.93 4.38 15.05
C GLU A 285 29.45 2.98 15.41
N GLN A 286 29.12 2.19 14.39
CA GLN A 286 28.86 0.76 14.50
C GLN A 286 29.61 -0.02 13.41
N THR A 287 29.62 -1.34 13.53
CA THR A 287 30.16 -2.26 12.53
C THR A 287 29.05 -3.10 11.93
N TYR A 288 29.19 -3.43 10.64
CA TYR A 288 28.33 -4.37 9.93
C TYR A 288 29.16 -5.40 9.19
N ASP A 289 28.91 -6.68 9.38
CA ASP A 289 29.68 -7.77 8.77
C ASP A 289 28.99 -8.26 7.50
N ASP A 290 29.60 -8.06 6.34
CA ASP A 290 29.11 -8.50 5.04
C ASP A 290 30.27 -9.14 4.24
N ARG A 291 30.52 -10.40 4.51
CA ARG A 291 31.66 -11.13 3.95
C ARG A 291 31.48 -11.63 2.53
N GLU A 292 30.25 -11.58 2.04
CA GLU A 292 29.85 -12.15 0.74
C GLU A 292 29.92 -11.11 -0.37
N GLU A 293 29.96 -9.81 -0.03
CA GLU A 293 29.95 -8.73 -1.00
C GLU A 293 31.34 -8.23 -1.39
N ASP A 294 31.46 -7.81 -2.66
CA ASP A 294 32.65 -7.18 -3.21
C ASP A 294 32.75 -5.70 -2.79
N THR A 295 33.99 -5.17 -2.78
CA THR A 295 34.30 -3.79 -2.34
C THR A 295 33.39 -2.70 -2.96
N PRO A 296 33.00 -2.70 -4.25
CA PRO A 296 32.12 -1.69 -4.81
C PRO A 296 30.73 -1.68 -4.17
N ASN A 297 30.24 -2.85 -3.75
CA ASN A 297 28.91 -3.00 -3.16
C ASN A 297 28.89 -2.63 -1.67
N LEU A 298 30.03 -2.77 -0.97
CA LEU A 298 30.12 -2.48 0.47
C LEU A 298 29.79 -1.02 0.81
N THR A 299 30.10 -0.06 -0.07
CA THR A 299 29.72 1.34 0.13
C THR A 299 28.20 1.50 0.08
N SER A 300 27.54 0.93 -0.92
CA SER A 300 26.07 0.98 -1.05
C SER A 300 25.38 0.27 0.11
N VAL A 301 25.93 -0.86 0.58
CA VAL A 301 25.44 -1.53 1.80
C VAL A 301 25.54 -0.59 3.00
N GLY A 302 26.69 0.09 3.16
CA GLY A 302 26.90 1.05 4.25
C GLY A 302 25.93 2.23 4.21
N GLU A 303 25.68 2.78 3.03
CA GLU A 303 24.68 3.84 2.81
C GLU A 303 23.29 3.37 3.18
N GLY A 304 22.91 2.15 2.77
CA GLY A 304 21.62 1.53 3.13
C GLY A 304 21.45 1.36 4.64
N VAL A 305 22.51 0.88 5.34
CA VAL A 305 22.47 0.71 6.80
C VAL A 305 22.41 2.07 7.52
N LEU A 306 23.12 3.10 7.03
CA LEU A 306 23.03 4.45 7.59
C LEU A 306 21.63 5.06 7.39
N LEU A 307 20.99 4.79 6.25
CA LEU A 307 19.62 5.23 6.00
C LEU A 307 18.62 4.54 6.95
N GLU A 308 18.79 3.23 7.16
CA GLU A 308 17.89 2.44 8.03
C GLU A 308 18.07 2.76 9.53
N ARG A 309 19.35 2.92 9.97
CA ARG A 309 19.69 3.03 11.39
C ARG A 309 20.18 4.41 11.81
N GLY A 310 20.18 5.37 10.91
CA GLY A 310 20.55 6.75 11.20
C GLY A 310 19.55 7.48 12.10
N PRO A 311 19.89 8.68 12.56
CA PRO A 311 18.96 9.56 13.23
C PRO A 311 17.79 9.89 12.30
N THR A 312 16.60 9.96 12.87
CA THR A 312 15.37 10.23 12.12
C THR A 312 14.68 11.49 12.63
N SER A 313 13.97 12.16 11.75
CA SER A 313 13.05 13.24 12.10
C SER A 313 11.74 13.05 11.35
N GLY A 314 10.67 13.64 11.87
CA GLY A 314 9.38 13.51 11.24
C GLY A 314 8.38 14.53 11.75
N LEU A 315 7.32 14.70 10.99
CA LEU A 315 6.19 15.53 11.32
C LEU A 315 4.93 14.66 11.31
N ASP A 316 4.40 14.37 12.48
CA ASP A 316 3.14 13.64 12.65
C ASP A 316 1.99 14.65 12.74
N PHE A 317 0.84 14.32 12.16
CA PHE A 317 -0.35 15.16 12.24
C PHE A 317 -1.61 14.37 11.90
N GLU A 318 -2.75 14.98 12.16
CA GLU A 318 -4.06 14.46 11.79
C GLU A 318 -4.67 15.31 10.70
N ILE A 319 -5.19 14.65 9.65
CA ILE A 319 -5.89 15.32 8.56
C ILE A 319 -7.32 15.60 9.01
N ILE A 320 -7.76 16.85 8.88
CA ILE A 320 -9.12 17.31 9.12
C ILE A 320 -9.61 18.14 7.93
N SER A 321 -10.92 18.20 7.73
CA SER A 321 -11.57 19.08 6.74
C SER A 321 -11.13 18.89 5.27
N ALA A 322 -10.31 17.88 4.96
CA ALA A 322 -9.95 17.53 3.59
C ALA A 322 -10.73 16.29 3.15
N ASN A 323 -11.39 16.37 2.00
CA ASN A 323 -12.33 15.34 1.53
C ASN A 323 -11.59 14.17 0.86
N TYR A 324 -11.62 13.01 1.51
CA TYR A 324 -11.17 11.76 0.90
C TYR A 324 -11.97 11.45 -0.38
N GLY A 325 -11.26 11.06 -1.41
CA GLY A 325 -11.85 10.77 -2.72
C GLY A 325 -11.96 11.96 -3.66
N VAL A 326 -11.88 13.19 -3.14
CA VAL A 326 -11.85 14.44 -3.92
C VAL A 326 -10.48 15.10 -3.85
N GLU A 327 -10.05 15.42 -2.64
CA GLU A 327 -8.81 16.18 -2.43
C GLU A 327 -7.61 15.26 -2.27
N TRP A 328 -7.80 14.08 -1.70
CA TRP A 328 -6.74 13.09 -1.53
C TRP A 328 -7.25 11.66 -1.64
N LYS A 329 -6.37 10.75 -2.05
CA LYS A 329 -6.59 9.30 -2.16
C LYS A 329 -5.29 8.56 -1.80
N VAL A 330 -5.37 7.24 -1.69
CA VAL A 330 -4.18 6.40 -1.60
C VAL A 330 -3.27 6.64 -2.83
N GLY A 331 -1.97 6.67 -2.58
CA GLY A 331 -0.97 6.93 -3.61
C GLY A 331 -0.72 8.41 -3.91
N TYR A 332 -1.46 9.37 -3.34
CA TYR A 332 -1.17 10.80 -3.57
C TYR A 332 0.10 11.22 -2.82
N LYS A 333 0.92 12.02 -3.49
CA LYS A 333 2.02 12.77 -2.86
C LYS A 333 1.50 14.14 -2.43
N VAL A 334 1.73 14.50 -1.18
CA VAL A 334 1.22 15.70 -0.53
C VAL A 334 2.31 16.37 0.28
N SER A 335 2.12 17.64 0.64
CA SER A 335 3.04 18.35 1.54
C SER A 335 2.36 18.69 2.86
N ALA A 336 3.15 18.81 3.90
CA ALA A 336 2.72 19.32 5.19
C ALA A 336 3.68 20.41 5.69
N GLU A 337 3.15 21.38 6.42
CA GLU A 337 3.92 22.51 6.96
C GLU A 337 3.55 22.77 8.42
N TYR A 338 4.56 22.82 9.30
CA TYR A 338 4.38 23.15 10.71
C TYR A 338 5.68 23.70 11.32
N ALA A 339 5.58 24.81 12.04
CA ALA A 339 6.68 25.44 12.79
C ALA A 339 7.95 25.73 11.95
N GLY A 340 7.77 26.08 10.68
CA GLY A 340 8.87 26.36 9.75
C GLY A 340 9.51 25.12 9.14
N VAL A 341 8.96 23.93 9.41
CA VAL A 341 9.35 22.66 8.79
C VAL A 341 8.36 22.31 7.71
N GLU A 342 8.87 22.01 6.51
CA GLU A 342 8.12 21.44 5.40
C GLU A 342 8.44 19.96 5.27
N ALA A 343 7.43 19.14 5.01
CA ALA A 343 7.60 17.71 4.77
C ALA A 343 6.73 17.25 3.62
N ASP A 344 7.29 16.40 2.77
CA ASP A 344 6.57 15.73 1.69
C ASP A 344 6.27 14.29 2.07
N TYR A 345 5.05 13.84 1.77
CA TYR A 345 4.55 12.52 2.09
C TYR A 345 3.92 11.84 0.89
N GLU A 346 3.95 10.53 0.91
CA GLU A 346 3.09 9.67 0.11
C GLU A 346 2.04 9.02 1.00
N ILE A 347 0.79 8.99 0.56
CA ILE A 347 -0.30 8.29 1.23
C ILE A 347 -0.23 6.81 0.82
N GLU A 348 0.56 6.01 1.51
CA GLU A 348 0.77 4.60 1.17
C GLU A 348 -0.46 3.73 1.39
N GLN A 349 -1.25 4.08 2.40
CA GLN A 349 -2.36 3.26 2.85
C GLN A 349 -3.50 4.15 3.34
N VAL A 350 -4.71 3.71 3.08
CA VAL A 350 -5.92 4.33 3.64
C VAL A 350 -6.75 3.25 4.31
N ARG A 351 -7.10 3.46 5.56
CA ARG A 351 -8.03 2.64 6.31
C ARG A 351 -9.37 3.33 6.40
N VAL A 352 -10.42 2.63 6.02
CA VAL A 352 -11.80 3.06 6.19
C VAL A 352 -12.50 2.13 7.18
N VAL A 353 -13.18 2.69 8.16
CA VAL A 353 -13.99 1.96 9.13
C VAL A 353 -15.39 2.58 9.16
N VAL A 354 -16.38 1.76 8.89
CA VAL A 354 -17.80 2.13 9.00
C VAL A 354 -18.42 1.31 10.12
N ASN A 355 -19.07 1.96 11.08
CA ASN A 355 -19.75 1.31 12.18
C ASN A 355 -21.17 1.85 12.28
N SER A 356 -22.15 0.95 12.17
CA SER A 356 -23.58 1.26 12.23
C SER A 356 -24.31 0.65 13.43
N GLU A 357 -23.62 -0.09 14.31
CA GLU A 357 -24.27 -0.92 15.34
C GLU A 357 -25.10 -0.18 16.39
N GLN A 358 -24.95 1.12 16.55
CA GLN A 358 -25.61 1.84 17.67
C GLN A 358 -26.15 3.23 17.32
N LEU A 359 -26.19 3.65 16.07
CA LEU A 359 -26.48 5.03 15.71
C LEU A 359 -27.55 5.14 14.64
N GLU A 360 -28.44 6.13 14.80
CA GLU A 360 -29.36 6.56 13.75
C GLU A 360 -28.62 7.02 12.49
N SER A 361 -27.32 7.36 12.65
CA SER A 361 -26.42 7.66 11.54
C SER A 361 -25.11 6.88 11.72
N PRO A 362 -24.68 6.11 10.71
CA PRO A 362 -23.40 5.40 10.75
C PRO A 362 -22.21 6.38 10.84
N ILE A 363 -21.21 6.02 11.65
CA ILE A 363 -19.95 6.78 11.74
C ILE A 363 -18.96 6.15 10.77
N GLU A 364 -18.37 6.98 9.92
CA GLU A 364 -17.23 6.60 9.08
C GLU A 364 -15.96 7.28 9.59
N ALA A 365 -14.89 6.50 9.77
CA ALA A 365 -13.57 6.98 10.07
C ALA A 365 -12.60 6.60 8.93
N ILE A 366 -11.91 7.58 8.39
CA ILE A 366 -10.93 7.41 7.30
C ILE A 366 -9.58 7.86 7.82
N THR A 367 -8.61 6.96 7.83
CA THR A 367 -7.28 7.20 8.38
C THR A 367 -6.22 6.90 7.32
N PRO A 368 -5.45 7.90 6.87
CA PRO A 368 -4.28 7.65 6.02
C PRO A 368 -3.10 7.15 6.85
N ASP A 369 -2.23 6.40 6.20
CA ASP A 369 -0.88 6.11 6.65
C ASP A 369 0.10 6.81 5.69
N LEU A 370 0.96 7.64 6.25
CA LEU A 370 1.80 8.59 5.51
C LEU A 370 3.25 8.11 5.55
N ARG A 371 3.83 7.87 4.39
CA ARG A 371 5.26 7.64 4.23
C ARG A 371 5.96 8.99 4.00
N LEU A 372 6.87 9.35 4.86
CA LEU A 372 7.71 10.53 4.68
C LEU A 372 8.63 10.32 3.46
N LEU A 373 8.60 11.26 2.53
CA LEU A 373 9.46 11.30 1.34
C LEU A 373 10.64 12.21 1.56
N GLU A 374 10.38 13.41 2.04
CA GLU A 374 11.38 14.44 2.27
C GLU A 374 10.97 15.31 3.46
N LEU A 375 11.95 15.79 4.22
CA LEU A 375 11.76 16.75 5.30
C LEU A 375 12.75 17.90 5.10
N ARG A 376 12.23 19.11 5.10
CA ARG A 376 12.99 20.36 4.93
C ARG A 376 12.78 21.24 6.16
N ASP A 377 13.83 21.45 6.96
CA ASP A 377 13.85 22.23 8.20
C ASP A 377 14.90 23.37 8.19
#